data_76285eb9b8d2fe00b3707f77bdd5b921
#
_entry.id   76285eb9b8d2fe00b3707f77bdd5b921
#
_cell.length_a   1.000
_cell.length_b   1.000
_cell.length_c   1.000
_cell.angle_alpha   90.00
_cell.angle_beta   90.00
_cell.angle_gamma   90.00
#
_symmetry.space_group_name_H-M   'P 1'
#
loop_
_entity.id
_entity.type
_entity.pdbx_description
1 polymer ?
#
loop_
_entity_poly.entity_id
_entity_poly.type
_entity_poly.pdbx_seq_one_letter_code
_entity_poly.pdbx_strand_id
1 'polypeptide(L)'
;MLIKLKWRNFMLYDVRTYECRPGTIGTLLELYEKHGKVPQVRALGNPLAFLIGETGNPNRYIHIWVYENAADREERRKKMWSDPEWLNFAKLVEESGYLIKQENQLMQNVSFFKHSHP
;
A
#
# COMPACT_ATOMS: atom_id res chain seq x y z
N MET A 1 -12.33 -29.04 -7.27
CA MET A 1 -10.89 -28.98 -7.30
C MET A 1 -10.35 -27.92 -8.25
N LEU A 2 -10.76 -27.93 -9.50
CA LEU A 2 -10.38 -26.90 -10.47
C LEU A 2 -10.82 -25.51 -10.02
N ILE A 3 -11.98 -25.43 -9.39
CA ILE A 3 -12.50 -24.16 -8.83
C ILE A 3 -11.54 -23.61 -7.78
N LYS A 4 -11.04 -24.45 -6.88
CA LYS A 4 -10.08 -24.03 -5.85
C LYS A 4 -8.79 -23.50 -6.45
N LEU A 5 -8.25 -24.16 -7.49
CA LEU A 5 -7.04 -23.70 -8.16
C LEU A 5 -7.28 -22.35 -8.84
N LYS A 6 -8.45 -22.17 -9.44
CA LYS A 6 -8.85 -20.93 -10.07
C LYS A 6 -8.95 -19.80 -9.03
N TRP A 7 -9.50 -20.09 -7.86
CA TRP A 7 -9.59 -19.12 -6.78
C TRP A 7 -8.22 -18.66 -6.28
N ARG A 8 -7.24 -19.56 -6.22
CA ARG A 8 -5.88 -19.21 -5.82
C ARG A 8 -5.19 -18.25 -6.76
N ASN A 9 -5.69 -18.14 -8.01
CA ASN A 9 -5.17 -17.21 -8.99
C ASN A 9 -5.77 -15.81 -8.87
N PHE A 10 -6.82 -15.66 -8.06
CA PHE A 10 -7.49 -14.39 -7.85
C PHE A 10 -7.03 -13.78 -6.54
N MET A 11 -6.12 -12.83 -6.65
CA MET A 11 -5.66 -12.06 -5.52
C MET A 11 -6.33 -10.69 -5.55
N LEU A 12 -6.41 -10.06 -4.41
CA LEU A 12 -6.94 -8.71 -4.28
C LEU A 12 -5.76 -7.75 -4.19
N TYR A 13 -5.71 -6.82 -5.11
CA TYR A 13 -4.66 -5.79 -5.16
C TYR A 13 -5.24 -4.48 -4.66
N ASP A 14 -4.57 -3.86 -3.70
CA ASP A 14 -4.92 -2.55 -3.18
C ASP A 14 -3.92 -1.56 -3.78
N VAL A 15 -4.34 -0.89 -4.85
CA VAL A 15 -3.50 0.07 -5.58
C VAL A 15 -3.74 1.45 -4.98
N ARG A 16 -2.74 1.96 -4.28
CA ARG A 16 -2.87 3.19 -3.50
C ARG A 16 -2.01 4.29 -4.11
N THR A 17 -2.65 5.41 -4.44
CA THR A 17 -1.99 6.56 -5.05
C THR A 17 -2.04 7.74 -4.10
N TYR A 18 -0.89 8.36 -3.90
CA TYR A 18 -0.71 9.49 -2.99
C TYR A 18 -0.06 10.64 -3.73
N GLU A 19 -0.50 11.84 -3.44
CA GLU A 19 0.11 13.04 -3.98
C GLU A 19 0.54 13.96 -2.86
N CYS A 20 1.77 14.47 -2.96
CA CYS A 20 2.36 15.35 -1.98
C CYS A 20 2.42 16.78 -2.51
N ARG A 21 2.49 17.73 -1.60
CA ARG A 21 2.77 19.10 -1.98
C ARG A 21 4.13 19.15 -2.70
N PRO A 22 4.27 20.01 -3.71
CA PRO A 22 5.53 20.12 -4.45
C PRO A 22 6.73 20.27 -3.52
N GLY A 23 7.77 19.47 -3.77
CA GLY A 23 9.01 19.52 -3.02
C GLY A 23 9.03 18.74 -1.70
N THR A 24 7.94 18.05 -1.34
CA THR A 24 7.85 17.36 -0.04
C THR A 24 7.93 15.84 -0.11
N ILE A 25 7.87 15.26 -1.30
CA ILE A 25 7.81 13.79 -1.44
C ILE A 25 9.05 13.10 -0.85
N GLY A 26 10.24 13.67 -1.05
CA GLY A 26 11.47 13.11 -0.49
C GLY A 26 11.42 13.05 1.03
N THR A 27 10.99 14.14 1.65
CA THR A 27 10.88 14.21 3.11
C THR A 27 9.81 13.26 3.64
N LEU A 28 8.68 13.17 2.94
CA LEU A 28 7.62 12.22 3.34
C LEU A 28 8.11 10.78 3.26
N LEU A 29 8.83 10.42 2.21
CA LEU A 29 9.35 9.05 2.06
C LEU A 29 10.44 8.73 3.07
N GLU A 30 11.25 9.70 3.47
CA GLU A 30 12.20 9.53 4.58
C GLU A 30 11.45 9.27 5.89
N LEU A 31 10.38 10.01 6.13
CA LEU A 31 9.54 9.81 7.30
C LEU A 31 8.94 8.41 7.31
N TYR A 32 8.47 7.94 6.15
CA TYR A 32 7.96 6.60 6.00
C TYR A 32 9.03 5.54 6.28
N GLU A 33 10.20 5.66 5.67
CA GLU A 33 11.28 4.71 5.87
C GLU A 33 11.64 4.60 7.34
N LYS A 34 11.68 5.73 8.02
CA LYS A 34 12.09 5.79 9.43
C LYS A 34 11.01 5.29 10.40
N HIS A 35 9.75 5.61 10.15
CA HIS A 35 8.68 5.40 11.13
C HIS A 35 7.55 4.49 10.67
N GLY A 36 7.31 4.38 9.37
CA GLY A 36 6.13 3.70 8.84
C GLY A 36 6.41 2.33 8.22
N LYS A 37 7.58 2.15 7.63
CA LYS A 37 7.90 0.93 6.88
C LYS A 37 7.81 -0.33 7.74
N VAL A 38 8.46 -0.33 8.88
CA VAL A 38 8.51 -1.52 9.75
C VAL A 38 7.13 -1.94 10.22
N PRO A 39 6.33 -1.06 10.84
CA PRO A 39 4.99 -1.46 11.28
C PRO A 39 4.07 -1.83 10.10
N GLN A 40 4.18 -1.15 8.96
CA GLN A 40 3.34 -1.47 7.81
C GLN A 40 3.67 -2.86 7.25
N VAL A 41 4.94 -3.16 7.04
CA VAL A 41 5.36 -4.47 6.52
C VAL A 41 5.05 -5.58 7.52
N ARG A 42 5.19 -5.31 8.80
CA ARG A 42 4.85 -6.28 9.85
C ARG A 42 3.38 -6.70 9.77
N ALA A 43 2.49 -5.77 9.46
CA ALA A 43 1.06 -6.04 9.37
C ALA A 43 0.64 -6.56 7.99
N LEU A 44 1.14 -5.95 6.92
CA LEU A 44 0.66 -6.19 5.55
C LEU A 44 1.53 -7.14 4.74
N GLY A 45 2.74 -7.44 5.19
CA GLY A 45 3.72 -8.12 4.37
C GLY A 45 4.43 -7.14 3.44
N ASN A 46 5.29 -7.64 2.56
CA ASN A 46 5.98 -6.79 1.61
C ASN A 46 5.02 -6.32 0.51
N PRO A 47 5.12 -5.08 0.07
CA PRO A 47 4.31 -4.61 -1.04
C PRO A 47 4.75 -5.26 -2.35
N LEU A 48 3.83 -5.37 -3.29
CA LEU A 48 4.15 -5.81 -4.65
C LEU A 48 5.05 -4.79 -5.33
N ALA A 49 4.78 -3.52 -5.11
CA ALA A 49 5.57 -2.41 -5.66
C ALA A 49 5.40 -1.18 -4.79
N PHE A 50 6.41 -0.33 -4.78
CA PHE A 50 6.37 0.98 -4.14
C PHE A 50 7.15 1.93 -5.05
N LEU A 51 6.43 2.81 -5.76
CA LEU A 51 6.94 3.54 -6.91
C LEU A 51 6.75 5.03 -6.73
N ILE A 52 7.73 5.81 -7.18
CA ILE A 52 7.62 7.27 -7.23
C ILE A 52 7.55 7.72 -8.68
N GLY A 53 6.87 8.84 -8.94
CA GLY A 53 6.77 9.38 -10.28
C GLY A 53 8.12 9.83 -10.82
N GLU A 54 8.48 9.33 -12.00
CA GLU A 54 9.71 9.74 -12.68
C GLU A 54 9.41 10.79 -13.76
N THR A 55 8.33 10.58 -14.51
CA THR A 55 7.83 11.55 -15.48
C THR A 55 6.37 11.84 -15.18
N GLY A 56 5.84 12.91 -15.74
CA GLY A 56 4.48 13.35 -15.46
C GLY A 56 4.43 14.09 -14.13
N ASN A 57 3.85 13.48 -13.10
CA ASN A 57 3.74 14.12 -11.79
C ASN A 57 4.80 13.58 -10.81
N PRO A 58 5.89 14.33 -10.56
CA PRO A 58 6.96 13.89 -9.66
C PRO A 58 6.58 13.94 -8.18
N ASN A 59 5.40 14.50 -7.86
CA ASN A 59 4.92 14.62 -6.49
C ASN A 59 4.02 13.47 -6.09
N ARG A 60 3.94 12.44 -6.92
CA ARG A 60 3.06 11.30 -6.73
C ARG A 60 3.86 10.03 -6.46
N TYR A 61 3.35 9.20 -5.55
CA TYR A 61 3.86 7.85 -5.37
C TYR A 61 2.70 6.87 -5.30
N ILE A 62 3.00 5.62 -5.65
CA ILE A 62 2.01 4.55 -5.69
C ILE A 62 2.59 3.35 -4.97
N HIS A 63 1.81 2.72 -4.10
CA HIS A 63 2.18 1.43 -3.57
C HIS A 63 1.03 0.44 -3.72
N ILE A 64 1.40 -0.82 -3.91
CA ILE A 64 0.45 -1.88 -4.20
C ILE A 64 0.64 -3.00 -3.20
N TRP A 65 -0.43 -3.32 -2.49
CA TRP A 65 -0.47 -4.39 -1.50
C TRP A 65 -1.34 -5.51 -2.03
N VAL A 66 -0.96 -6.75 -1.74
CA VAL A 66 -1.65 -7.92 -2.28
C VAL A 66 -2.19 -8.75 -1.11
N TYR A 67 -3.47 -9.09 -1.19
CA TYR A 67 -4.17 -9.87 -0.19
C TYR A 67 -4.82 -11.07 -0.86
N GLU A 68 -5.09 -12.12 -0.08
CA GLU A 68 -5.79 -13.29 -0.61
C GLU A 68 -7.24 -12.95 -0.97
N ASN A 69 -7.88 -12.10 -0.17
CA ASN A 69 -9.26 -11.69 -0.35
C ASN A 69 -9.57 -10.47 0.51
N ALA A 70 -10.82 -10.02 0.47
CA ALA A 70 -11.24 -8.84 1.23
C ALA A 70 -11.14 -9.06 2.75
N ALA A 71 -11.43 -10.27 3.22
CA ALA A 71 -11.35 -10.58 4.65
C ALA A 71 -9.90 -10.52 5.15
N ASP A 72 -8.96 -11.05 4.36
CA ASP A 72 -7.54 -10.98 4.66
C ASP A 72 -7.06 -9.52 4.73
N ARG A 73 -7.49 -8.71 3.78
CA ARG A 73 -7.18 -7.28 3.79
C ARG A 73 -7.69 -6.59 5.04
N GLU A 74 -8.94 -6.83 5.38
CA GLU A 74 -9.56 -6.21 6.55
C GLU A 74 -8.81 -6.58 7.83
N GLU A 75 -8.48 -7.84 7.99
CA GLU A 75 -7.76 -8.34 9.16
C GLU A 75 -6.37 -7.72 9.28
N ARG A 76 -5.60 -7.72 8.19
CA ARG A 76 -4.26 -7.14 8.20
C ARG A 76 -4.27 -5.64 8.44
N ARG A 77 -5.21 -4.93 7.83
CA ARG A 77 -5.33 -3.49 8.03
C ARG A 77 -5.77 -3.16 9.46
N LYS A 78 -6.65 -3.94 10.03
CA LYS A 78 -7.05 -3.79 11.43
C LYS A 78 -5.85 -3.96 12.36
N LYS A 79 -5.01 -4.94 12.09
CA LYS A 79 -3.78 -5.16 12.85
C LYS A 79 -2.84 -3.95 12.74
N MET A 80 -2.66 -3.42 11.53
CA MET A 80 -1.83 -2.25 11.30
C MET A 80 -2.34 -1.04 12.09
N TRP A 81 -3.63 -0.78 12.03
CA TRP A 81 -4.25 0.37 12.71
C TRP A 81 -4.42 0.17 14.21
N SER A 82 -4.04 -0.99 14.73
CA SER A 82 -3.94 -1.26 16.17
C SER A 82 -2.50 -1.15 16.69
N ASP A 83 -1.55 -0.94 15.81
CA ASP A 83 -0.13 -0.88 16.15
C ASP A 83 0.25 0.55 16.52
N PRO A 84 0.74 0.78 17.75
CA PRO A 84 1.14 2.11 18.19
C PRO A 84 2.22 2.76 17.31
N GLU A 85 3.12 1.98 16.74
CA GLU A 85 4.14 2.52 15.86
C GLU A 85 3.53 3.05 14.55
N TRP A 86 2.56 2.33 14.00
CA TRP A 86 1.85 2.82 12.82
C TRP A 86 1.05 4.08 13.12
N LEU A 87 0.36 4.12 14.26
CA LEU A 87 -0.40 5.29 14.69
C LEU A 87 0.51 6.50 14.86
N ASN A 88 1.71 6.30 15.38
CA ASN A 88 2.70 7.36 15.49
C ASN A 88 3.09 7.90 14.11
N PHE A 89 3.37 7.03 13.15
CA PHE A 89 3.67 7.44 11.79
C PHE A 89 2.52 8.23 11.17
N ALA A 90 1.29 7.72 11.31
CA ALA A 90 0.10 8.38 10.78
C ALA A 90 -0.03 9.80 11.35
N LYS A 91 0.23 9.97 12.63
CA LYS A 91 0.21 11.28 13.29
C LYS A 91 1.28 12.21 12.72
N LEU A 92 2.49 11.69 12.53
CA LEU A 92 3.59 12.49 11.95
C LEU A 92 3.25 12.98 10.53
N VAL A 93 2.64 12.11 9.72
CA VAL A 93 2.20 12.49 8.37
C VAL A 93 1.13 13.57 8.44
N GLU A 94 0.14 13.41 9.31
CA GLU A 94 -0.92 14.40 9.48
C GLU A 94 -0.35 15.75 9.89
N GLU A 95 0.53 15.76 10.86
CA GLU A 95 1.16 17.01 11.36
C GLU A 95 2.04 17.66 10.30
N SER A 96 2.64 16.88 9.42
CA SER A 96 3.54 17.42 8.39
C SER A 96 2.82 18.26 7.34
N GLY A 97 1.56 17.92 7.03
CA GLY A 97 0.82 18.58 5.95
C GLY A 97 1.38 18.31 4.56
N TYR A 98 2.26 17.36 4.40
CA TYR A 98 2.88 17.05 3.09
C TYR A 98 1.92 16.37 2.13
N LEU A 99 1.02 15.54 2.64
CA LEU A 99 0.09 14.78 1.82
C LEU A 99 -1.15 15.61 1.51
N ILE A 100 -1.44 15.78 0.21
CA ILE A 100 -2.59 16.59 -0.22
C ILE A 100 -3.71 15.78 -0.83
N LYS A 101 -3.41 14.55 -1.29
CA LYS A 101 -4.42 13.69 -1.89
C LYS A 101 -4.04 12.24 -1.73
N GLN A 102 -5.03 11.43 -1.42
CA GLN A 102 -4.84 9.98 -1.42
C GLN A 102 -6.10 9.32 -1.97
N GLU A 103 -5.90 8.25 -2.72
CA GLU A 103 -6.98 7.43 -3.23
C GLU A 103 -6.49 6.00 -3.38
N ASN A 104 -7.41 5.06 -3.38
CA ASN A 104 -7.07 3.67 -3.63
C ASN A 104 -8.13 3.00 -4.47
N GLN A 105 -7.72 1.95 -5.14
CA GLN A 105 -8.62 1.13 -5.92
C GLN A 105 -8.30 -0.34 -5.63
N LEU A 106 -9.33 -1.10 -5.30
CA LEU A 106 -9.19 -2.54 -5.14
C LEU A 106 -9.38 -3.18 -6.50
N MET A 107 -8.44 -4.01 -6.90
CA MET A 107 -8.42 -4.63 -8.22
C MET A 107 -8.15 -6.11 -8.09
N GLN A 108 -8.59 -6.88 -9.07
CA GLN A 108 -8.34 -8.31 -9.16
C GLN A 108 -7.58 -8.59 -10.44
N ASN A 109 -6.74 -9.61 -10.42
CA ASN A 109 -6.11 -10.03 -11.67
C ASN A 109 -7.16 -10.64 -12.61
N VAL A 110 -6.94 -10.47 -13.91
CA VAL A 110 -7.79 -11.11 -14.91
C VAL A 110 -7.60 -12.62 -14.86
N SER A 111 -8.64 -13.37 -15.26
CA SER A 111 -8.64 -14.83 -15.16
C SER A 111 -7.55 -15.53 -15.98
N PHE A 112 -7.09 -14.89 -17.05
CA PHE A 112 -6.15 -15.49 -17.98
C PHE A 112 -4.67 -15.12 -17.69
N PHE A 113 -4.40 -14.34 -16.65
CA PHE A 113 -3.06 -14.12 -16.14
C PHE A 113 -3.00 -14.53 -14.68
N LYS A 114 -2.08 -15.42 -14.34
CA LYS A 114 -1.88 -15.85 -12.97
C LYS A 114 -1.11 -14.79 -12.19
N HIS A 115 -1.40 -14.74 -10.90
CA HIS A 115 -0.61 -13.93 -10.00
C HIS A 115 0.82 -14.51 -9.95
N SER A 116 1.81 -13.69 -10.28
CA SER A 116 3.22 -14.11 -10.37
C SER A 116 4.07 -13.63 -9.21
N HIS A 117 3.50 -12.92 -8.25
CA HIS A 117 4.24 -12.43 -7.09
C HIS A 117 4.56 -13.63 -6.18
N PRO A 118 5.84 -13.86 -5.85
CA PRO A 118 6.24 -14.98 -4.99
C PRO A 118 5.72 -14.89 -3.56
#